data_c21b4ffa77275f9444e974d67416e74e
#
_entry.id   c21b4ffa77275f9444e974d67416e74e
#
_cell.length_a   1.000
_cell.length_b   1.000
_cell.length_c   1.000
_cell.angle_alpha   90.00
_cell.angle_beta   90.00
_cell.angle_gamma   90.00
#
_symmetry.space_group_name_H-M   'P 1'
#
loop_
_entity.id
_entity.type
_entity.pdbx_description
1 polymer ?
#
loop_
_entity_poly.entity_id
_entity_poly.type
_entity_poly.pdbx_seq_one_letter_code
_entity_poly.pdbx_strand_id
1 'polypeptide(L)'
;MENINIQFTLFSAFYSPLISTMSAGFLKAEGLDPQWTIAPPGVSAIAALENGSAHVVQSALSQGFTTLDRGEVPVAVHFAQVNEMDGFFITGRTADPAFTWKQLEGTDVVMFKGGQPLAMFKYACHKAGIDFGRIKPVFPGGAAEIDRAFREGHGRYVVQQGPFPQQLQADGIGHVVAQVGKQIGPCGFSSLAATREWLATDMAKAFIRAYARTRIYINETPAAAIARAEKPYFPDIDEQVLAECIATYQQLGCWTPHVEITPAAYEKTLDVFEYNGMVKQRYRYAQVCAAPPPAH
;
A
#
# COMPACT_ATOMS: atom_id res chain seq x y z
N MET A 1 -14.53 8.23 -24.82
CA MET A 1 -14.05 7.59 -23.59
C MET A 1 -14.80 8.21 -22.42
N GLU A 2 -15.19 7.41 -21.46
CA GLU A 2 -15.91 7.84 -20.26
C GLU A 2 -14.89 8.17 -19.16
N ASN A 3 -15.06 9.30 -18.44
CA ASN A 3 -14.13 9.68 -17.38
C ASN A 3 -14.28 8.77 -16.17
N ILE A 4 -13.17 8.19 -15.72
CA ILE A 4 -13.11 7.46 -14.46
C ILE A 4 -12.23 8.21 -13.46
N ASN A 5 -12.80 8.57 -12.31
CA ASN A 5 -12.10 9.28 -11.25
C ASN A 5 -11.53 8.30 -10.23
N ILE A 6 -10.21 8.35 -10.02
CA ILE A 6 -9.46 7.49 -9.12
C ILE A 6 -8.79 8.35 -8.05
N GLN A 7 -8.91 7.99 -6.77
CA GLN A 7 -8.19 8.68 -5.72
C GLN A 7 -7.27 7.74 -4.95
N PHE A 8 -6.04 8.20 -4.73
CA PHE A 8 -5.06 7.51 -3.89
C PHE A 8 -5.09 8.08 -2.46
N THR A 9 -4.98 7.23 -1.45
CA THR A 9 -4.71 7.66 -0.07
C THR A 9 -3.24 8.08 0.08
N LEU A 10 -2.34 7.30 -0.49
CA LEU A 10 -0.91 7.60 -0.62
C LEU A 10 -0.49 7.33 -2.05
N PHE A 11 0.44 8.13 -2.57
CA PHE A 11 1.02 7.88 -3.88
C PHE A 11 2.44 7.34 -3.75
N SER A 12 2.67 6.12 -4.22
CA SER A 12 3.90 5.37 -4.04
C SER A 12 4.01 4.30 -5.14
N ALA A 13 5.22 3.95 -5.54
CA ALA A 13 5.47 2.84 -6.46
C ALA A 13 4.98 1.48 -5.91
N PHE A 14 4.67 1.40 -4.62
CA PHE A 14 3.99 0.24 -4.04
C PHE A 14 2.60 -0.01 -4.65
N TYR A 15 1.99 1.04 -5.22
CA TYR A 15 0.67 0.98 -5.86
C TYR A 15 0.76 0.88 -7.39
N SER A 16 1.90 0.47 -7.94
CA SER A 16 2.09 0.26 -9.39
C SER A 16 1.01 -0.61 -10.03
N PRO A 17 0.39 -1.63 -9.37
CA PRO A 17 -0.75 -2.32 -9.97
C PRO A 17 -1.92 -1.41 -10.36
N LEU A 18 -2.18 -0.34 -9.60
CA LEU A 18 -3.20 0.64 -9.96
C LEU A 18 -2.64 1.70 -10.91
N ILE A 19 -1.42 2.19 -10.70
CA ILE A 19 -0.78 3.21 -11.55
C ILE A 19 -0.62 2.69 -12.97
N SER A 20 -0.22 1.43 -13.13
CA SER A 20 -0.04 0.81 -14.46
C SER A 20 -1.35 0.65 -15.24
N THR A 21 -2.53 0.66 -14.60
CA THR A 21 -3.80 0.71 -15.35
C THR A 21 -3.87 1.96 -16.22
N MET A 22 -3.29 3.07 -15.74
CA MET A 22 -3.25 4.37 -16.40
C MET A 22 -2.01 4.48 -17.32
N SER A 23 -0.81 4.26 -16.76
CA SER A 23 0.46 4.50 -17.46
C SER A 23 0.69 3.56 -18.64
N ALA A 24 0.22 2.31 -18.57
CA ALA A 24 0.30 1.34 -19.66
C ALA A 24 -0.96 1.32 -20.55
N GLY A 25 -1.92 2.23 -20.32
CA GLY A 25 -3.07 2.43 -21.20
C GLY A 25 -4.18 1.38 -21.10
N PHE A 26 -4.19 0.52 -20.08
CA PHE A 26 -5.21 -0.53 -19.93
C PHE A 26 -6.62 0.03 -19.76
N LEU A 27 -6.78 1.14 -18.99
CA LEU A 27 -8.07 1.82 -18.86
C LEU A 27 -8.54 2.42 -20.18
N LYS A 28 -7.64 3.07 -20.92
CA LYS A 28 -7.97 3.63 -22.24
C LYS A 28 -8.40 2.56 -23.24
N ALA A 29 -7.80 1.37 -23.19
CA ALA A 29 -8.18 0.24 -24.02
C ALA A 29 -9.59 -0.29 -23.71
N GLU A 30 -10.12 -0.03 -22.51
CA GLU A 30 -11.51 -0.32 -22.10
C GLU A 30 -12.47 0.87 -22.32
N GLY A 31 -12.02 1.93 -22.99
CA GLY A 31 -12.83 3.13 -23.24
C GLY A 31 -12.93 4.09 -22.06
N LEU A 32 -12.11 3.91 -21.02
CA LEU A 32 -12.09 4.75 -19.83
C LEU A 32 -10.94 5.78 -19.91
N ASP A 33 -11.25 7.05 -19.62
CA ASP A 33 -10.24 8.12 -19.50
C ASP A 33 -9.95 8.41 -18.02
N PRO A 34 -8.79 7.98 -17.50
CA PRO A 34 -8.51 8.11 -16.07
C PRO A 34 -8.18 9.54 -15.66
N GLN A 35 -8.90 10.02 -14.66
CA GLN A 35 -8.58 11.21 -13.88
C GLN A 35 -8.16 10.74 -12.49
N TRP A 36 -7.03 11.24 -11.97
CA TRP A 36 -6.55 10.79 -10.67
C TRP A 36 -6.15 11.93 -9.75
N THR A 37 -6.32 11.69 -8.44
CA THR A 37 -5.97 12.64 -7.37
C THR A 37 -5.38 11.89 -6.18
N ILE A 38 -4.79 12.65 -5.26
CA ILE A 38 -4.32 12.15 -3.96
C ILE A 38 -5.20 12.79 -2.88
N ALA A 39 -5.64 12.00 -1.90
CA ALA A 39 -6.39 12.52 -0.77
C ALA A 39 -5.56 13.54 0.03
N PRO A 40 -6.14 14.64 0.49
CA PRO A 40 -5.44 15.58 1.36
C PRO A 40 -4.92 14.88 2.64
N PRO A 41 -3.82 15.35 3.21
CA PRO A 41 -3.28 14.78 4.45
C PRO A 41 -4.35 14.71 5.56
N GLY A 42 -4.46 13.53 6.19
CA GLY A 42 -5.44 13.30 7.26
C GLY A 42 -6.88 13.07 6.81
N VAL A 43 -7.17 13.15 5.51
CA VAL A 43 -8.49 12.87 4.93
C VAL A 43 -8.52 11.44 4.40
N SER A 44 -9.56 10.68 4.76
CA SER A 44 -9.76 9.35 4.19
C SER A 44 -10.18 9.46 2.73
N ALA A 45 -9.57 8.67 1.84
CA ALA A 45 -9.99 8.58 0.45
C ALA A 45 -11.44 8.06 0.29
N ILE A 46 -12.00 7.37 1.29
CA ILE A 46 -13.40 6.95 1.29
C ILE A 46 -14.35 8.15 1.20
N ALA A 47 -13.99 9.31 1.74
CA ALA A 47 -14.78 10.52 1.63
C ALA A 47 -15.05 10.94 0.17
N ALA A 48 -14.15 10.63 -0.75
CA ALA A 48 -14.34 10.89 -2.17
C ALA A 48 -15.41 9.98 -2.82
N LEU A 49 -15.61 8.78 -2.29
CA LEU A 49 -16.73 7.91 -2.69
C LEU A 49 -18.05 8.42 -2.11
N GLU A 50 -18.06 8.89 -0.87
CA GLU A 50 -19.26 9.42 -0.19
C GLU A 50 -19.81 10.67 -0.88
N ASN A 51 -18.93 11.55 -1.35
CA ASN A 51 -19.34 12.78 -2.04
C ASN A 51 -19.42 12.65 -3.58
N GLY A 52 -19.14 11.45 -4.12
CA GLY A 52 -19.21 11.17 -5.56
C GLY A 52 -18.08 11.76 -6.41
N SER A 53 -17.00 12.28 -5.80
CA SER A 53 -15.87 12.85 -6.55
C SER A 53 -14.90 11.78 -7.08
N ALA A 54 -14.94 10.55 -6.55
CA ALA A 54 -14.21 9.41 -7.08
C ALA A 54 -15.13 8.20 -7.32
N HIS A 55 -14.79 7.40 -8.31
CA HIS A 55 -15.43 6.11 -8.60
C HIS A 55 -14.71 4.96 -7.88
N VAL A 56 -13.39 5.03 -7.83
CA VAL A 56 -12.51 4.03 -7.20
C VAL A 56 -11.48 4.74 -6.33
N VAL A 57 -11.23 4.21 -5.15
CA VAL A 57 -10.16 4.72 -4.28
C VAL A 57 -9.19 3.61 -3.89
N GLN A 58 -7.90 3.93 -3.88
CA GLN A 58 -6.90 3.11 -3.21
C GLN A 58 -7.00 3.37 -1.71
N SER A 59 -7.26 2.33 -0.95
CA SER A 59 -7.54 2.40 0.48
C SER A 59 -7.00 1.14 1.19
N ALA A 60 -7.49 0.88 2.38
CA ALA A 60 -7.15 -0.29 3.17
C ALA A 60 -8.36 -0.81 3.93
N LEU A 61 -8.40 -2.12 4.21
CA LEU A 61 -9.49 -2.79 4.93
C LEU A 61 -9.80 -2.16 6.28
N SER A 62 -8.78 -1.52 6.89
CA SER A 62 -8.92 -0.78 8.16
C SER A 62 -9.97 0.31 8.13
N GLN A 63 -10.26 0.91 6.98
CA GLN A 63 -11.30 1.92 6.85
C GLN A 63 -12.70 1.31 7.10
N GLY A 64 -12.94 0.12 6.58
CA GLY A 64 -14.18 -0.63 6.84
C GLY A 64 -14.31 -1.04 8.32
N PHE A 65 -13.21 -1.53 8.93
CA PHE A 65 -13.20 -1.88 10.35
C PHE A 65 -13.51 -0.68 11.25
N THR A 66 -12.87 0.46 10.99
CA THR A 66 -13.09 1.69 11.74
C THR A 66 -14.54 2.17 11.66
N THR A 67 -15.17 2.07 10.50
CA THR A 67 -16.57 2.42 10.31
C THR A 67 -17.50 1.49 11.12
N LEU A 68 -17.27 0.18 11.03
CA LEU A 68 -18.04 -0.81 11.78
C LEU A 68 -17.86 -0.68 13.30
N ASP A 69 -16.66 -0.33 13.77
CA ASP A 69 -16.38 -0.08 15.20
C ASP A 69 -17.17 1.10 15.76
N ARG A 70 -17.57 2.07 14.91
CA ARG A 70 -18.47 3.16 15.27
C ARG A 70 -19.95 2.76 15.25
N GLY A 71 -20.26 1.53 14.82
CA GLY A 71 -21.63 1.04 14.65
C GLY A 71 -22.28 1.54 13.36
N GLU A 72 -21.51 2.03 12.40
CA GLU A 72 -21.98 2.54 11.12
C GLU A 72 -21.85 1.46 10.02
N VAL A 73 -22.68 1.56 8.98
CA VAL A 73 -22.55 0.73 7.78
C VAL A 73 -21.61 1.38 6.80
N PRO A 74 -20.53 0.69 6.35
CA PRO A 74 -19.62 1.26 5.37
C PRO A 74 -20.32 1.60 4.04
N VAL A 75 -20.18 2.83 3.57
CA VAL A 75 -20.67 3.28 2.25
C VAL A 75 -19.93 2.56 1.13
N ALA A 76 -18.64 2.29 1.35
CA ALA A 76 -17.78 1.60 0.40
C ALA A 76 -17.47 0.19 0.85
N VAL A 77 -17.21 -0.67 -0.12
CA VAL A 77 -16.65 -2.01 0.07
C VAL A 77 -15.35 -2.16 -0.68
N HIS A 78 -14.44 -2.94 -0.11
CA HIS A 78 -13.18 -3.30 -0.74
C HIS A 78 -13.40 -4.48 -1.68
N PHE A 79 -13.09 -4.33 -2.98
CA PHE A 79 -13.47 -5.30 -4.00
C PHE A 79 -12.29 -5.90 -4.77
N ALA A 80 -11.11 -5.30 -4.65
CA ALA A 80 -9.92 -5.78 -5.35
C ALA A 80 -8.66 -5.56 -4.49
N GLN A 81 -7.75 -6.52 -4.55
CA GLN A 81 -6.46 -6.47 -3.86
C GLN A 81 -5.49 -5.58 -4.66
N VAL A 82 -4.77 -4.68 -3.98
CA VAL A 82 -3.60 -4.01 -4.56
C VAL A 82 -2.33 -4.71 -4.10
N ASN A 83 -2.14 -4.83 -2.80
CA ASN A 83 -0.96 -5.46 -2.20
C ASN A 83 -1.37 -6.51 -1.17
N GLU A 84 -0.94 -7.75 -1.39
CA GLU A 84 -1.20 -8.88 -0.48
C GLU A 84 -0.04 -9.11 0.50
N MET A 85 0.75 -8.06 0.75
CA MET A 85 1.84 -8.05 1.74
C MET A 85 2.15 -6.60 2.11
N ASP A 86 2.67 -6.38 3.32
CA ASP A 86 3.23 -5.09 3.71
C ASP A 86 4.43 -4.73 2.83
N GLY A 87 4.50 -3.50 2.34
CA GLY A 87 5.55 -3.00 1.44
C GLY A 87 6.52 -2.03 2.09
N PHE A 88 6.59 -1.98 3.42
CA PHE A 88 7.56 -1.15 4.13
C PHE A 88 8.91 -1.83 4.24
N PHE A 89 9.95 -1.02 4.17
CA PHE A 89 11.33 -1.42 4.32
C PHE A 89 11.92 -0.81 5.58
N ILE A 90 12.84 -1.54 6.23
CA ILE A 90 13.70 -1.00 7.26
C ILE A 90 15.02 -0.62 6.58
N THR A 91 15.37 0.66 6.65
CA THR A 91 16.63 1.19 6.12
C THR A 91 17.52 1.63 7.29
N GLY A 92 18.74 1.11 7.34
CA GLY A 92 19.77 1.48 8.32
C GLY A 92 20.77 2.46 7.74
N ARG A 93 21.55 3.14 8.58
CA ARG A 93 22.60 4.07 8.16
C ARG A 93 23.74 3.39 7.40
N THR A 94 23.99 2.13 7.70
CA THR A 94 25.05 1.32 7.08
C THR A 94 24.49 0.02 6.57
N ALA A 95 25.11 -0.54 5.55
CA ALA A 95 24.79 -1.88 5.09
C ALA A 95 25.04 -2.91 6.21
N ASP A 96 24.07 -3.78 6.43
CA ASP A 96 24.16 -4.83 7.44
C ASP A 96 23.52 -6.13 6.91
N PRO A 97 24.30 -6.98 6.23
CA PRO A 97 23.79 -8.26 5.73
C PRO A 97 23.44 -9.26 6.85
N ALA A 98 23.91 -9.00 8.07
CA ALA A 98 23.61 -9.80 9.26
C ALA A 98 22.52 -9.16 10.14
N PHE A 99 21.77 -8.20 9.61
CA PHE A 99 20.71 -7.52 10.36
C PHE A 99 19.74 -8.51 10.99
N THR A 100 19.44 -8.26 12.26
CA THR A 100 18.37 -8.93 12.99
C THR A 100 17.43 -7.90 13.60
N TRP A 101 16.16 -8.24 13.71
CA TRP A 101 15.14 -7.35 14.29
C TRP A 101 15.49 -6.92 15.72
N LYS A 102 16.27 -7.72 16.46
CA LYS A 102 16.74 -7.41 17.81
C LYS A 102 17.57 -6.11 17.87
N GLN A 103 18.23 -5.73 16.80
CA GLN A 103 19.02 -4.51 16.72
C GLN A 103 18.16 -3.22 16.75
N LEU A 104 16.83 -3.32 16.56
CA LEU A 104 15.92 -2.18 16.69
C LEU A 104 15.71 -1.78 18.16
N GLU A 105 15.82 -2.72 19.10
CA GLU A 105 15.61 -2.42 20.51
C GLU A 105 16.65 -1.43 21.04
N GLY A 106 16.20 -0.45 21.79
CA GLY A 106 17.03 0.62 22.37
C GLY A 106 17.45 1.69 21.36
N THR A 107 17.07 1.57 20.08
CA THR A 107 17.46 2.52 19.03
C THR A 107 16.32 3.44 18.62
N ASP A 108 16.67 4.60 18.06
CA ASP A 108 15.75 5.54 17.47
C ASP A 108 15.36 5.06 16.05
N VAL A 109 14.06 4.90 15.81
CA VAL A 109 13.51 4.44 14.53
C VAL A 109 12.47 5.46 14.03
N VAL A 110 12.75 6.07 12.88
CA VAL A 110 11.86 7.04 12.25
C VAL A 110 10.75 6.31 11.51
N MET A 111 9.48 6.67 11.76
CA MET A 111 8.34 5.97 11.18
C MET A 111 7.05 6.79 11.26
N PHE A 112 5.96 6.29 10.65
CA PHE A 112 4.62 6.86 10.80
C PHE A 112 4.10 6.72 12.23
N LYS A 113 3.39 7.75 12.71
CA LYS A 113 2.84 7.81 14.09
C LYS A 113 1.65 6.85 14.32
N GLY A 114 0.95 6.40 13.29
CA GLY A 114 -0.29 5.65 13.51
C GLY A 114 -0.78 4.95 12.26
N GLY A 115 -2.07 4.56 12.33
CA GLY A 115 -2.73 3.85 11.24
C GLY A 115 -2.17 2.45 10.98
N GLN A 116 -2.49 1.94 9.82
CA GLN A 116 -2.07 0.61 9.39
C GLN A 116 -0.53 0.44 9.35
N PRO A 117 0.29 1.41 8.89
CA PRO A 117 1.75 1.25 8.88
C PRO A 117 2.35 0.91 10.25
N LEU A 118 1.93 1.64 11.29
CA LEU A 118 2.41 1.37 12.65
C LEU A 118 1.88 0.05 13.20
N ALA A 119 0.63 -0.30 12.92
CA ALA A 119 0.03 -1.56 13.34
C ALA A 119 0.78 -2.76 12.74
N MET A 120 1.07 -2.70 11.45
CA MET A 120 1.84 -3.73 10.74
C MET A 120 3.26 -3.85 11.31
N PHE A 121 3.95 -2.74 11.53
CA PHE A 121 5.29 -2.75 12.11
C PHE A 121 5.32 -3.35 13.53
N LYS A 122 4.37 -2.99 14.40
CA LYS A 122 4.24 -3.59 15.74
C LYS A 122 3.99 -5.10 15.67
N TYR A 123 3.13 -5.53 14.77
CA TYR A 123 2.87 -6.95 14.56
C TYR A 123 4.10 -7.69 14.02
N ALA A 124 4.86 -7.07 13.11
CA ALA A 124 6.12 -7.62 12.64
C ALA A 124 7.16 -7.76 13.78
N CYS A 125 7.27 -6.76 14.67
CA CYS A 125 8.08 -6.85 15.88
C CYS A 125 7.67 -8.05 16.76
N HIS A 126 6.37 -8.21 17.00
CA HIS A 126 5.84 -9.37 17.74
C HIS A 126 6.22 -10.70 17.07
N LYS A 127 6.04 -10.81 15.75
CA LYS A 127 6.44 -12.01 14.98
C LYS A 127 7.94 -12.26 14.99
N ALA A 128 8.75 -11.22 15.12
CA ALA A 128 10.21 -11.30 15.27
C ALA A 128 10.66 -11.61 16.71
N GLY A 129 9.73 -11.69 17.66
CA GLY A 129 10.03 -11.93 19.08
C GLY A 129 10.70 -10.75 19.78
N ILE A 130 10.49 -9.51 19.30
CA ILE A 130 11.01 -8.30 19.94
C ILE A 130 9.88 -7.46 20.53
N ASP A 131 10.20 -6.72 21.58
CA ASP A 131 9.28 -5.81 22.25
C ASP A 131 9.33 -4.42 21.60
N PHE A 132 8.23 -4.03 20.92
CA PHE A 132 8.11 -2.69 20.34
C PHE A 132 8.29 -1.59 21.41
N GLY A 133 7.89 -1.83 22.66
CA GLY A 133 8.07 -0.88 23.77
C GLY A 133 9.54 -0.53 24.09
N ARG A 134 10.49 -1.33 23.60
CA ARG A 134 11.93 -1.09 23.72
C ARG A 134 12.53 -0.32 22.53
N ILE A 135 11.76 -0.10 21.46
CA ILE A 135 12.14 0.77 20.34
C ILE A 135 11.85 2.22 20.76
N LYS A 136 12.65 3.17 20.30
CA LYS A 136 12.41 4.61 20.48
C LYS A 136 11.87 5.19 19.17
N PRO A 137 10.52 5.21 18.99
CA PRO A 137 9.95 5.68 17.73
C PRO A 137 10.05 7.20 17.61
N VAL A 138 10.45 7.67 16.43
CA VAL A 138 10.49 9.10 16.06
C VAL A 138 9.41 9.33 15.01
N PHE A 139 8.49 10.24 15.26
CA PHE A 139 7.31 10.51 14.44
C PHE A 139 7.34 11.93 13.87
N PRO A 140 8.05 12.21 12.77
CA PRO A 140 8.18 13.56 12.24
C PRO A 140 6.96 14.04 11.45
N GLY A 141 6.11 13.12 10.97
CA GLY A 141 4.95 13.47 10.15
C GLY A 141 4.63 12.44 9.06
N GLY A 142 4.36 12.90 7.85
CA GLY A 142 4.09 12.08 6.67
C GLY A 142 5.36 11.56 6.00
N ALA A 143 5.20 10.94 4.81
CA ALA A 143 6.30 10.26 4.12
C ALA A 143 7.49 11.19 3.81
N ALA A 144 7.23 12.42 3.37
CA ALA A 144 8.28 13.40 3.07
C ALA A 144 9.03 13.88 4.31
N GLU A 145 8.30 14.09 5.43
CA GLU A 145 8.90 14.47 6.71
C GLU A 145 9.74 13.34 7.30
N ILE A 146 9.32 12.09 7.13
CA ILE A 146 10.06 10.88 7.55
C ILE A 146 11.38 10.80 6.76
N ASP A 147 11.33 10.94 5.43
CA ASP A 147 12.53 10.92 4.58
C ASP A 147 13.49 12.04 4.96
N ARG A 148 12.99 13.28 5.08
CA ARG A 148 13.79 14.44 5.47
C ARG A 148 14.45 14.24 6.83
N ALA A 149 13.71 13.80 7.86
CA ALA A 149 14.25 13.55 9.18
C ALA A 149 15.40 12.54 9.16
N PHE A 150 15.25 11.46 8.39
CA PHE A 150 16.32 10.50 8.25
C PHE A 150 17.52 11.12 7.51
N ARG A 151 17.35 11.89 6.44
CA ARG A 151 18.44 12.60 5.75
C ARG A 151 19.17 13.59 6.65
N GLU A 152 18.48 14.25 7.56
CA GLU A 152 19.04 15.19 8.55
C GLU A 152 19.77 14.48 9.72
N GLY A 153 19.83 13.15 9.73
CA GLY A 153 20.56 12.39 10.74
C GLY A 153 19.71 11.87 11.89
N HIS A 154 18.40 12.10 11.88
CA HIS A 154 17.51 11.54 12.92
C HIS A 154 17.30 10.03 12.71
N GLY A 155 17.32 9.29 13.81
CA GLY A 155 17.14 7.84 13.84
C GLY A 155 18.32 7.03 13.30
N ARG A 156 18.54 5.88 13.89
CA ARG A 156 19.45 4.86 13.38
C ARG A 156 18.85 4.08 12.21
N TYR A 157 17.53 3.91 12.26
CA TYR A 157 16.74 3.23 11.23
C TYR A 157 15.56 4.10 10.83
N VAL A 158 15.05 3.87 9.62
CA VAL A 158 13.78 4.42 9.13
C VAL A 158 12.92 3.32 8.53
N VAL A 159 11.61 3.45 8.70
CA VAL A 159 10.60 2.53 8.15
C VAL A 159 9.73 3.27 7.16
N GLN A 160 9.89 2.97 5.86
CA GLN A 160 9.23 3.69 4.76
C GLN A 160 8.82 2.75 3.63
N GLN A 161 7.88 3.19 2.80
CA GLN A 161 7.56 2.57 1.51
C GLN A 161 8.50 3.09 0.40
N GLY A 162 8.68 2.26 -0.65
CA GLY A 162 9.35 2.72 -1.86
C GLY A 162 8.58 3.84 -2.58
N PRO A 163 9.30 4.75 -3.27
CA PRO A 163 10.71 4.63 -3.63
C PRO A 163 11.71 5.24 -2.63
N PHE A 164 11.28 5.80 -1.49
CA PHE A 164 12.19 6.47 -0.54
C PHE A 164 13.37 5.60 -0.09
N PRO A 165 13.21 4.33 0.32
CA PRO A 165 14.33 3.48 0.71
C PRO A 165 15.35 3.29 -0.40
N GLN A 166 14.91 3.10 -1.65
CA GLN A 166 15.78 2.94 -2.80
C GLN A 166 16.49 4.25 -3.14
N GLN A 167 15.80 5.40 -2.98
CA GLN A 167 16.43 6.71 -3.17
C GLN A 167 17.50 6.98 -2.10
N LEU A 168 17.23 6.66 -0.83
CA LEU A 168 18.24 6.77 0.23
C LEU A 168 19.46 5.89 -0.04
N GLN A 169 19.26 4.72 -0.63
CA GLN A 169 20.36 3.82 -1.01
C GLN A 169 21.15 4.36 -2.22
N ALA A 170 20.48 4.87 -3.24
CA ALA A 170 21.11 5.49 -4.40
C ALA A 170 21.94 6.74 -4.01
N ASP A 171 21.45 7.51 -3.04
CA ASP A 171 22.12 8.70 -2.51
C ASP A 171 23.26 8.37 -1.51
N GLY A 172 23.47 7.08 -1.17
CA GLY A 172 24.49 6.66 -0.20
C GLY A 172 24.21 7.08 1.25
N ILE A 173 22.95 7.42 1.58
CA ILE A 173 22.52 7.89 2.91
C ILE A 173 22.06 6.73 3.79
N GLY A 174 21.55 5.64 3.20
CA GLY A 174 21.04 4.49 3.92
C GLY A 174 21.07 3.22 3.08
N HIS A 175 20.85 2.09 3.73
CA HIS A 175 20.83 0.77 3.10
C HIS A 175 19.60 0.00 3.59
N VAL A 176 18.84 -0.59 2.68
CA VAL A 176 17.73 -1.47 3.04
C VAL A 176 18.30 -2.71 3.72
N VAL A 177 17.87 -2.97 4.95
CA VAL A 177 18.36 -4.10 5.79
C VAL A 177 17.28 -5.15 6.02
N ALA A 178 15.99 -4.78 5.93
CA ALA A 178 14.89 -5.74 6.04
C ALA A 178 13.61 -5.25 5.34
N GLN A 179 12.69 -6.18 5.12
CA GLN A 179 11.36 -5.96 4.57
C GLN A 179 10.31 -6.38 5.62
N VAL A 180 9.43 -5.45 6.01
CA VAL A 180 8.43 -5.68 7.06
C VAL A 180 7.46 -6.80 6.64
N GLY A 181 7.04 -6.80 5.39
CA GLY A 181 6.12 -7.79 4.86
C GLY A 181 6.62 -9.24 4.96
N LYS A 182 7.92 -9.47 4.78
CA LYS A 182 8.50 -10.83 4.95
C LYS A 182 8.34 -11.39 6.36
N GLN A 183 8.33 -10.50 7.37
CA GLN A 183 8.16 -10.91 8.76
C GLN A 183 6.69 -11.24 9.10
N ILE A 184 5.74 -10.58 8.42
CA ILE A 184 4.30 -10.77 8.63
C ILE A 184 3.77 -11.94 7.80
N GLY A 185 4.20 -12.04 6.54
CA GLY A 185 3.64 -12.90 5.52
C GLY A 185 2.48 -12.25 4.75
N PRO A 186 1.83 -13.01 3.85
CA PRO A 186 0.70 -12.51 3.06
C PRO A 186 -0.45 -12.01 3.94
N CYS A 187 -0.95 -10.80 3.62
CA CYS A 187 -2.09 -10.16 4.28
C CYS A 187 -2.70 -9.11 3.35
N GLY A 188 -3.97 -8.77 3.54
CA GLY A 188 -4.63 -7.69 2.81
C GLY A 188 -4.11 -6.34 3.27
N PHE A 189 -3.05 -5.84 2.62
CA PHE A 189 -2.45 -4.55 2.99
C PHE A 189 -3.20 -3.37 2.36
N SER A 190 -3.21 -3.26 1.03
CA SER A 190 -3.96 -2.23 0.31
C SER A 190 -4.92 -2.85 -0.67
N SER A 191 -6.04 -2.17 -0.83
CA SER A 191 -7.16 -2.63 -1.67
C SER A 191 -7.82 -1.47 -2.39
N LEU A 192 -8.58 -1.78 -3.41
CA LEU A 192 -9.47 -0.85 -4.08
C LEU A 192 -10.84 -0.91 -3.43
N ALA A 193 -11.42 0.26 -3.17
CA ALA A 193 -12.76 0.39 -2.64
C ALA A 193 -13.64 1.24 -3.58
N ALA A 194 -14.92 0.90 -3.60
CA ALA A 194 -15.96 1.60 -4.34
C ALA A 194 -17.31 1.44 -3.64
N THR A 195 -18.32 2.21 -4.06
CA THR A 195 -19.68 1.98 -3.58
C THR A 195 -20.28 0.74 -4.23
N ARG A 196 -21.26 0.11 -3.57
CA ARG A 196 -21.94 -1.09 -4.10
C ARG A 196 -22.70 -0.76 -5.39
N GLU A 197 -23.25 0.45 -5.49
CA GLU A 197 -23.95 0.95 -6.66
C GLU A 197 -23.01 1.05 -7.85
N TRP A 198 -21.83 1.60 -7.67
CA TRP A 198 -20.84 1.69 -8.75
C TRP A 198 -20.37 0.31 -9.21
N LEU A 199 -20.16 -0.63 -8.30
CA LEU A 199 -19.74 -2.01 -8.64
C LEU A 199 -20.74 -2.74 -9.57
N ALA A 200 -22.01 -2.31 -9.61
CA ALA A 200 -23.02 -2.86 -10.51
C ALA A 200 -22.99 -2.27 -11.93
N THR A 201 -22.17 -1.26 -12.19
CA THR A 201 -22.12 -0.55 -13.48
C THR A 201 -21.24 -1.23 -14.52
N ASP A 202 -21.44 -0.92 -15.80
CA ASP A 202 -20.56 -1.37 -16.88
C ASP A 202 -19.16 -0.73 -16.82
N MET A 203 -19.06 0.49 -16.26
CA MET A 203 -17.76 1.11 -15.96
C MET A 203 -16.94 0.27 -14.98
N ALA A 204 -17.54 -0.29 -13.95
CA ALA A 204 -16.86 -1.15 -12.99
C ALA A 204 -16.37 -2.46 -13.64
N LYS A 205 -17.16 -3.05 -14.54
CA LYS A 205 -16.75 -4.24 -15.32
C LYS A 205 -15.57 -3.91 -16.23
N ALA A 206 -15.61 -2.78 -16.94
CA ALA A 206 -14.51 -2.31 -17.78
C ALA A 206 -13.23 -2.06 -16.96
N PHE A 207 -13.37 -1.41 -15.80
CA PHE A 207 -12.27 -1.21 -14.87
C PHE A 207 -11.64 -2.55 -14.43
N ILE A 208 -12.44 -3.54 -14.06
CA ILE A 208 -11.93 -4.86 -13.62
C ILE A 208 -11.23 -5.60 -14.75
N ARG A 209 -11.71 -5.52 -16.00
CA ARG A 209 -10.99 -6.09 -17.15
C ARG A 209 -9.61 -5.45 -17.34
N ALA A 210 -9.54 -4.12 -17.24
CA ALA A 210 -8.27 -3.39 -17.29
C ALA A 210 -7.35 -3.80 -16.13
N TYR A 211 -7.89 -3.84 -14.90
CA TYR A 211 -7.13 -4.14 -13.70
C TYR A 211 -6.60 -5.58 -13.69
N ALA A 212 -7.40 -6.57 -14.11
CA ALA A 212 -6.96 -7.95 -14.22
C ALA A 212 -5.78 -8.11 -15.20
N ARG A 213 -5.82 -7.42 -16.34
CA ARG A 213 -4.68 -7.40 -17.28
C ARG A 213 -3.45 -6.72 -16.68
N THR A 214 -3.66 -5.67 -15.90
CA THR A 214 -2.56 -4.98 -15.21
C THR A 214 -1.92 -5.86 -14.16
N ARG A 215 -2.68 -6.71 -13.45
CA ARG A 215 -2.13 -7.68 -12.49
C ARG A 215 -1.15 -8.65 -13.15
N ILE A 216 -1.45 -9.11 -14.35
CA ILE A 216 -0.54 -9.94 -15.16
C ILE A 216 0.68 -9.12 -15.60
N TYR A 217 0.43 -7.95 -16.20
CA TYR A 217 1.47 -7.04 -16.70
C TYR A 217 2.52 -6.70 -15.63
N ILE A 218 2.10 -6.33 -14.42
CA ILE A 218 2.99 -5.89 -13.35
C ILE A 218 3.89 -7.03 -12.83
N ASN A 219 3.48 -8.28 -12.99
CA ASN A 219 4.23 -9.45 -12.57
C ASN A 219 5.16 -10.01 -13.67
N GLU A 220 4.80 -9.85 -14.94
CA GLU A 220 5.51 -10.47 -16.07
C GLU A 220 6.41 -9.49 -16.81
N THR A 221 6.15 -8.18 -16.72
CA THR A 221 6.92 -7.16 -17.42
C THR A 221 8.20 -6.80 -16.65
N PRO A 222 9.35 -6.64 -17.33
CA PRO A 222 10.57 -6.18 -16.69
C PRO A 222 10.37 -4.82 -15.97
N ALA A 223 10.88 -4.72 -14.75
CA ALA A 223 10.72 -3.53 -13.90
C ALA A 223 11.14 -2.21 -14.59
N ALA A 224 12.19 -2.24 -15.39
CA ALA A 224 12.65 -1.07 -16.16
C ALA A 224 11.61 -0.59 -17.20
N ALA A 225 10.84 -1.50 -17.78
CA ALA A 225 9.79 -1.12 -18.75
C ALA A 225 8.58 -0.50 -18.01
N ILE A 226 8.23 -1.05 -16.84
CA ILE A 226 7.18 -0.48 -15.99
C ILE A 226 7.61 0.90 -15.48
N ALA A 227 8.83 1.04 -14.97
CA ALA A 227 9.37 2.30 -14.47
C ALA A 227 9.34 3.40 -15.53
N ARG A 228 9.73 3.07 -16.78
CA ARG A 228 9.66 4.01 -17.91
C ARG A 228 8.23 4.47 -18.17
N ALA A 229 7.25 3.57 -18.14
CA ALA A 229 5.84 3.91 -18.32
C ALA A 229 5.29 4.75 -17.15
N GLU A 230 5.77 4.50 -15.93
CA GLU A 230 5.33 5.20 -14.72
C GLU A 230 6.12 6.47 -14.43
N LYS A 231 7.27 6.72 -15.09
CA LYS A 231 8.13 7.90 -14.86
C LYS A 231 7.36 9.25 -14.86
N PRO A 232 6.38 9.50 -15.75
CA PRO A 232 5.59 10.74 -15.70
C PRO A 232 4.79 10.96 -14.40
N TYR A 233 4.53 9.89 -13.66
CA TYR A 233 3.84 9.91 -12.37
C TYR A 233 4.81 10.14 -11.18
N PHE A 234 6.11 9.99 -11.41
CA PHE A 234 7.18 10.15 -10.42
C PHE A 234 8.26 11.11 -10.94
N PRO A 235 7.92 12.41 -11.18
CA PRO A 235 8.83 13.34 -11.84
C PRO A 235 10.16 13.51 -11.08
N ASP A 236 10.13 13.47 -9.75
CA ASP A 236 11.27 13.73 -8.87
C ASP A 236 12.11 12.48 -8.57
N ILE A 237 11.71 11.30 -9.04
CA ILE A 237 12.42 10.03 -8.82
C ILE A 237 13.16 9.63 -10.10
N ASP A 238 14.44 9.30 -9.97
CA ASP A 238 15.21 8.76 -11.09
C ASP A 238 14.58 7.48 -11.64
N GLU A 239 14.57 7.30 -12.97
CA GLU A 239 13.96 6.11 -13.62
C GLU A 239 14.62 4.83 -13.16
N GLN A 240 15.93 4.83 -12.91
CA GLN A 240 16.64 3.66 -12.42
C GLN A 240 16.23 3.33 -10.99
N VAL A 241 16.12 4.32 -10.11
CA VAL A 241 15.66 4.14 -8.72
C VAL A 241 14.22 3.61 -8.70
N LEU A 242 13.37 4.14 -9.57
CA LEU A 242 11.99 3.64 -9.72
C LEU A 242 11.98 2.17 -10.20
N ALA A 243 12.83 1.81 -11.16
CA ALA A 243 12.97 0.44 -11.65
C ALA A 243 13.47 -0.52 -10.55
N GLU A 244 14.43 -0.12 -9.75
CA GLU A 244 14.93 -0.90 -8.61
C GLU A 244 13.85 -1.10 -7.55
N CYS A 245 13.05 -0.06 -7.28
CA CYS A 245 11.90 -0.13 -6.38
C CYS A 245 10.86 -1.14 -6.87
N ILE A 246 10.45 -1.04 -8.13
CA ILE A 246 9.48 -1.95 -8.75
C ILE A 246 10.01 -3.39 -8.75
N ALA A 247 11.27 -3.61 -9.14
CA ALA A 247 11.91 -4.93 -9.09
C ALA A 247 11.90 -5.52 -7.67
N THR A 248 12.14 -4.70 -6.66
CA THR A 248 12.09 -5.13 -5.26
C THR A 248 10.68 -5.57 -4.86
N TYR A 249 9.63 -4.87 -5.29
CA TYR A 249 8.25 -5.27 -5.03
C TYR A 249 7.83 -6.52 -5.81
N GLN A 250 8.28 -6.68 -7.05
CA GLN A 250 8.09 -7.94 -7.79
C GLN A 250 8.74 -9.12 -7.06
N GLN A 251 9.98 -8.96 -6.60
CA GLN A 251 10.70 -9.99 -5.83
C GLN A 251 10.08 -10.26 -4.46
N LEU A 252 9.49 -9.25 -3.82
CA LEU A 252 8.75 -9.42 -2.56
C LEU A 252 7.50 -10.29 -2.75
N GLY A 253 6.93 -10.32 -3.96
CA GLY A 253 5.72 -11.09 -4.26
C GLY A 253 4.44 -10.48 -3.68
N CYS A 254 4.45 -9.17 -3.40
CA CYS A 254 3.30 -8.47 -2.84
C CYS A 254 2.18 -8.20 -3.87
N TRP A 255 2.49 -8.31 -5.15
CA TRP A 255 1.57 -8.10 -6.27
C TRP A 255 1.12 -9.43 -6.86
N THR A 256 0.14 -10.05 -6.22
CA THR A 256 -0.42 -11.32 -6.70
C THR A 256 -1.11 -11.16 -8.07
N PRO A 257 -1.14 -12.21 -8.91
CA PRO A 257 -1.79 -12.13 -10.22
C PRO A 257 -3.32 -12.09 -10.15
N HIS A 258 -3.92 -12.53 -9.06
CA HIS A 258 -5.37 -12.48 -8.84
C HIS A 258 -5.84 -11.07 -8.44
N VAL A 259 -7.12 -10.80 -8.63
CA VAL A 259 -7.75 -9.50 -8.37
C VAL A 259 -8.42 -9.46 -7.00
N GLU A 260 -9.04 -10.56 -6.59
CA GLU A 260 -9.83 -10.65 -5.38
C GLU A 260 -8.99 -10.51 -4.10
N ILE A 261 -9.60 -9.99 -3.04
CA ILE A 261 -9.07 -10.05 -1.69
C ILE A 261 -9.41 -11.44 -1.15
N THR A 262 -8.40 -12.28 -0.94
CA THR A 262 -8.65 -13.64 -0.46
C THR A 262 -9.14 -13.64 0.99
N PRO A 263 -10.00 -14.59 1.38
CA PRO A 263 -10.38 -14.74 2.79
C PRO A 263 -9.18 -14.91 3.72
N ALA A 264 -8.14 -15.61 3.28
CA ALA A 264 -6.91 -15.80 4.07
C ALA A 264 -6.17 -14.47 4.31
N ALA A 265 -6.03 -13.62 3.27
CA ALA A 265 -5.43 -12.30 3.40
C ALA A 265 -6.26 -11.36 4.30
N TYR A 266 -7.59 -11.44 4.19
CA TYR A 266 -8.52 -10.71 5.06
C TYR A 266 -8.36 -11.11 6.54
N GLU A 267 -8.40 -12.40 6.84
CA GLU A 267 -8.26 -12.91 8.21
C GLU A 267 -6.89 -12.55 8.81
N LYS A 268 -5.81 -12.62 8.01
CA LYS A 268 -4.49 -12.18 8.46
C LYS A 268 -4.47 -10.69 8.80
N THR A 269 -5.18 -9.86 8.05
CA THR A 269 -5.31 -8.43 8.38
C THR A 269 -6.05 -8.23 9.70
N LEU A 270 -7.10 -9.00 9.95
CA LEU A 270 -7.80 -8.98 11.25
C LEU A 270 -6.87 -9.38 12.40
N ASP A 271 -6.03 -10.42 12.23
CA ASP A 271 -5.02 -10.81 13.25
C ASP A 271 -4.13 -9.62 13.62
N VAL A 272 -3.66 -8.85 12.62
CA VAL A 272 -2.83 -7.66 12.86
C VAL A 272 -3.57 -6.59 13.65
N PHE A 273 -4.82 -6.31 13.27
CA PHE A 273 -5.59 -5.25 13.91
C PHE A 273 -6.08 -5.67 15.30
N GLU A 274 -6.44 -6.93 15.50
CA GLU A 274 -6.79 -7.49 16.82
C GLU A 274 -5.60 -7.45 17.78
N TYR A 275 -4.42 -7.89 17.33
CA TYR A 275 -3.17 -7.79 18.11
C TYR A 275 -2.90 -6.35 18.61
N ASN A 276 -3.19 -5.35 17.77
CA ASN A 276 -2.99 -3.94 18.10
C ASN A 276 -4.17 -3.30 18.88
N GLY A 277 -5.23 -4.04 19.18
CA GLY A 277 -6.44 -3.51 19.81
C GLY A 277 -7.17 -2.47 18.94
N MET A 278 -7.04 -2.55 17.63
CA MET A 278 -7.58 -1.59 16.65
C MET A 278 -8.93 -2.03 16.05
N VAL A 279 -9.46 -3.16 16.48
CA VAL A 279 -10.82 -3.64 16.16
C VAL A 279 -11.48 -4.12 17.44
N LYS A 280 -12.76 -3.83 17.59
CA LYS A 280 -13.55 -4.25 18.75
C LYS A 280 -13.96 -5.72 18.71
N GLN A 281 -14.03 -6.27 17.48
CA GLN A 281 -14.38 -7.65 17.21
C GLN A 281 -13.90 -8.06 15.82
N ARG A 282 -13.90 -9.36 15.53
CA ARG A 282 -13.64 -9.86 14.17
C ARG A 282 -14.88 -9.68 13.30
N TYR A 283 -14.79 -8.80 12.32
CA TYR A 283 -15.86 -8.56 11.36
C TYR A 283 -15.86 -9.61 10.25
N ARG A 284 -17.05 -10.00 9.77
CA ARG A 284 -17.15 -10.95 8.65
C ARG A 284 -16.70 -10.29 7.35
N TYR A 285 -16.05 -11.05 6.48
CA TYR A 285 -15.57 -10.60 5.16
C TYR A 285 -16.62 -9.77 4.41
N ALA A 286 -17.86 -10.25 4.28
CA ALA A 286 -18.92 -9.59 3.54
C ALA A 286 -19.38 -8.23 4.10
N GLN A 287 -18.98 -7.87 5.32
CA GLN A 287 -19.26 -6.55 5.89
C GLN A 287 -18.29 -5.48 5.37
N VAL A 288 -17.10 -5.88 4.95
CA VAL A 288 -15.99 -5.00 4.54
C VAL A 288 -15.64 -5.20 3.06
N CYS A 289 -15.75 -6.41 2.57
CA CYS A 289 -15.35 -6.79 1.22
C CYS A 289 -16.54 -7.22 0.36
N ALA A 290 -16.35 -7.12 -0.95
CA ALA A 290 -17.23 -7.70 -1.96
C ALA A 290 -16.37 -8.43 -3.01
N ALA A 291 -16.96 -9.37 -3.73
CA ALA A 291 -16.31 -9.93 -4.91
C ALA A 291 -16.13 -8.84 -5.99
N PRO A 292 -15.03 -8.86 -6.76
CA PRO A 292 -14.91 -7.97 -7.92
C PRO A 292 -16.03 -8.25 -8.93
N PRO A 293 -16.49 -7.23 -9.68
CA PRO A 293 -17.40 -7.44 -10.80
C PRO A 293 -16.88 -8.51 -11.77
N PRO A 294 -17.74 -9.30 -12.41
CA PRO A 294 -17.28 -10.26 -13.42
C PRO A 294 -16.61 -9.55 -14.59
N ALA A 295 -15.50 -10.10 -15.07
CA ALA A 295 -14.74 -9.56 -16.20
C ALA A 295 -15.34 -9.89 -17.58
N HIS A 296 -16.50 -10.55 -17.62
CA HIS A 296 -17.17 -11.03 -18.85
C HIS A 296 -18.30 -10.10 -19.24
#